data_c6b17a81e3ab1d3bf7c657a332298ca5
#
_entry.id   c6b17a81e3ab1d3bf7c657a332298ca5
#
_cell.length_a   1.000
_cell.length_b   1.000
_cell.length_c   1.000
_cell.angle_alpha   90.00
_cell.angle_beta   90.00
_cell.angle_gamma   90.00
#
_symmetry.space_group_name_H-M   'P 1'
#
loop_
_entity.id
_entity.type
_entity.pdbx_description
1 polymer ?
#
loop_
_entity_poly.entity_id
_entity_poly.type
_entity_poly.pdbx_seq_one_letter_code
_entity_poly.pdbx_strand_id
1 'polypeptide(L)'
;TLFRSSLLKAGFRCIKVKIGAIEFERELELLAHIRRHFSAADIELRVDANGAFSPEDALRKLTQLNEFQLHSIEQPVRAGQWEVMKELCATSPFPIALDEELIGVNETERKIQLLDTIRPQYIILKPSLHGGIQGSKEWITLAQERGIGYWVTSALESNIGLNAIAQWCATLQPKMPQGLGTGML
;
A
#
# COMPACT_ATOMS: atom_id res chain seq x y z
N THR A 1 -19.15 -5.42 -10.46
CA THR A 1 -18.68 -5.14 -11.85
C THR A 1 -19.02 -3.73 -12.31
N LEU A 2 -20.20 -3.17 -12.01
CA LEU A 2 -20.60 -1.80 -12.42
C LEU A 2 -19.73 -0.69 -11.82
N PHE A 3 -19.33 -0.81 -10.55
CA PHE A 3 -18.53 0.20 -9.85
C PHE A 3 -17.12 0.37 -10.46
N ARG A 4 -16.47 -0.74 -10.85
CA ARG A 4 -15.11 -0.69 -11.44
C ARG A 4 -15.08 -0.10 -12.84
N SER A 5 -16.11 -0.35 -13.66
CA SER A 5 -16.21 0.25 -14.98
C SER A 5 -16.43 1.76 -14.90
N SER A 6 -17.06 2.28 -13.83
CA SER A 6 -17.23 3.72 -13.61
C SER A 6 -15.92 4.42 -13.26
N LEU A 7 -15.07 3.81 -12.42
CA LEU A 7 -13.75 4.36 -12.07
C LEU A 7 -12.83 4.48 -13.29
N LEU A 8 -12.78 3.45 -14.13
CA LEU A 8 -11.98 3.48 -15.36
C LEU A 8 -12.51 4.51 -16.36
N LYS A 9 -13.84 4.64 -16.49
CA LYS A 9 -14.47 5.70 -17.29
C LYS A 9 -14.16 7.10 -16.75
N ALA A 10 -14.01 7.24 -15.42
CA ALA A 10 -13.57 8.48 -14.76
C ALA A 10 -12.07 8.76 -14.92
N GLY A 11 -11.32 7.87 -15.59
CA GLY A 11 -9.90 8.08 -15.88
C GLY A 11 -8.92 7.48 -14.89
N PHE A 12 -9.39 6.79 -13.83
CA PHE A 12 -8.49 6.10 -12.90
C PHE A 12 -7.76 4.95 -13.59
N ARG A 13 -6.46 4.81 -13.31
CA ARG A 13 -5.58 3.77 -13.88
C ARG A 13 -4.90 2.92 -12.81
N CYS A 14 -5.14 3.20 -11.54
CA CYS A 14 -4.67 2.40 -10.43
C CYS A 14 -5.87 1.94 -9.58
N ILE A 15 -5.93 0.64 -9.30
CA ILE A 15 -6.99 0.04 -8.49
C ILE A 15 -6.34 -0.74 -7.35
N LYS A 16 -6.78 -0.47 -6.11
CA LYS A 16 -6.41 -1.26 -4.94
C LYS A 16 -7.56 -2.20 -4.56
N VAL A 17 -7.26 -3.47 -4.35
CA VAL A 17 -8.21 -4.52 -3.94
C VAL A 17 -7.82 -5.01 -2.56
N LYS A 18 -8.77 -5.00 -1.63
CA LYS A 18 -8.58 -5.65 -0.32
C LYS A 18 -8.65 -7.16 -0.48
N ILE A 19 -7.72 -7.85 0.17
CA ILE A 19 -7.60 -9.31 0.24
C ILE A 19 -7.39 -9.76 1.69
N GLY A 20 -7.47 -11.06 1.96
CA GLY A 20 -7.29 -11.61 3.31
C GLY A 20 -8.59 -11.69 4.12
N ALA A 21 -9.75 -11.36 3.54
CA ALA A 21 -11.03 -11.37 4.22
C ALA A 21 -11.93 -12.57 3.85
N ILE A 22 -11.64 -13.24 2.74
CA ILE A 22 -12.38 -14.41 2.25
C ILE A 22 -11.38 -15.53 1.92
N GLU A 23 -11.88 -16.70 1.51
CA GLU A 23 -11.03 -17.81 1.07
C GLU A 23 -10.07 -17.36 -0.04
N PHE A 24 -8.81 -17.70 0.12
CA PHE A 24 -7.73 -17.20 -0.74
C PHE A 24 -7.91 -17.56 -2.21
N GLU A 25 -8.44 -18.75 -2.50
CA GLU A 25 -8.76 -19.19 -3.86
C GLU A 25 -9.80 -18.28 -4.52
N ARG A 26 -10.76 -17.77 -3.76
CA ARG A 26 -11.75 -16.79 -4.25
C ARG A 26 -11.13 -15.44 -4.55
N GLU A 27 -10.12 -15.06 -3.79
CA GLU A 27 -9.36 -13.84 -4.05
C GLU A 27 -8.56 -13.96 -5.34
N LEU A 28 -7.91 -15.11 -5.58
CA LEU A 28 -7.21 -15.39 -6.84
C LEU A 28 -8.18 -15.39 -8.04
N GLU A 29 -9.36 -16.00 -7.92
CA GLU A 29 -10.42 -15.96 -8.96
C GLU A 29 -10.82 -14.51 -9.30
N LEU A 30 -10.96 -13.66 -8.28
CA LEU A 30 -11.29 -12.25 -8.45
C LEU A 30 -10.18 -11.49 -9.19
N LEU A 31 -8.93 -11.70 -8.82
CA LEU A 31 -7.78 -11.08 -9.50
C LEU A 31 -7.65 -11.57 -10.94
N ALA A 32 -7.83 -12.88 -11.17
CA ALA A 32 -7.89 -13.45 -12.51
C ALA A 32 -9.01 -12.84 -13.35
N HIS A 33 -10.19 -12.63 -12.76
CA HIS A 33 -11.30 -11.97 -13.45
C HIS A 33 -10.94 -10.53 -13.84
N ILE A 34 -10.26 -9.78 -12.96
CA ILE A 34 -9.81 -8.42 -13.27
C ILE A 34 -8.81 -8.46 -14.44
N ARG A 35 -7.81 -9.33 -14.39
CA ARG A 35 -6.76 -9.42 -15.42
C ARG A 35 -7.26 -9.92 -16.78
N ARG A 36 -8.30 -10.75 -16.82
CA ARG A 36 -8.95 -11.11 -18.10
C ARG A 36 -9.58 -9.92 -18.82
N HIS A 37 -9.98 -8.87 -18.08
CA HIS A 37 -10.62 -7.69 -18.66
C HIS A 37 -9.67 -6.51 -18.82
N PHE A 38 -8.62 -6.45 -18.03
CA PHE A 38 -7.66 -5.35 -17.98
C PHE A 38 -6.25 -5.89 -17.83
N SER A 39 -5.42 -5.70 -18.83
CA SER A 39 -4.01 -6.08 -18.77
C SER A 39 -3.24 -5.19 -17.76
N ALA A 40 -2.00 -5.57 -17.47
CA ALA A 40 -1.12 -4.74 -16.63
C ALA A 40 -0.75 -3.41 -17.31
N ALA A 41 -0.85 -3.33 -18.64
CA ALA A 41 -0.66 -2.08 -19.37
C ALA A 41 -1.88 -1.14 -19.26
N ASP A 42 -3.09 -1.69 -19.06
CA ASP A 42 -4.32 -0.89 -18.93
C ASP A 42 -4.47 -0.29 -17.54
N ILE A 43 -4.20 -1.09 -16.50
CA ILE A 43 -4.35 -0.69 -15.10
C ILE A 43 -3.22 -1.21 -14.22
N GLU A 44 -2.72 -0.35 -13.33
CA GLU A 44 -1.93 -0.74 -12.18
C GLU A 44 -2.85 -1.38 -11.14
N LEU A 45 -2.50 -2.59 -10.69
CA LEU A 45 -3.26 -3.31 -9.68
C LEU A 45 -2.42 -3.46 -8.42
N ARG A 46 -2.94 -2.97 -7.30
CA ARG A 46 -2.39 -3.14 -5.96
C ARG A 46 -3.32 -4.00 -5.12
N VAL A 47 -2.78 -4.73 -4.19
CA VAL A 47 -3.57 -5.48 -3.20
C VAL A 47 -3.20 -5.04 -1.78
N ASP A 48 -4.14 -5.19 -0.86
CA ASP A 48 -3.97 -4.81 0.53
C ASP A 48 -4.49 -5.94 1.42
N ALA A 49 -3.58 -6.57 2.14
CA ALA A 49 -3.87 -7.72 2.99
C ALA A 49 -4.16 -7.34 4.46
N ASN A 50 -3.92 -6.08 4.86
CA ASN A 50 -4.09 -5.61 6.24
C ASN A 50 -3.56 -6.58 7.31
N GLY A 51 -2.41 -7.21 7.05
CA GLY A 51 -1.78 -8.15 7.97
C GLY A 51 -2.46 -9.52 8.09
N ALA A 52 -3.27 -9.91 7.11
CA ALA A 52 -4.09 -11.13 7.21
C ALA A 52 -3.31 -12.44 7.00
N PHE A 53 -2.11 -12.40 6.41
CA PHE A 53 -1.35 -13.63 6.16
C PHE A 53 -0.60 -14.07 7.42
N SER A 54 -0.57 -15.38 7.67
CA SER A 54 0.34 -15.91 8.66
C SER A 54 1.79 -15.89 8.15
N PRO A 55 2.80 -15.79 9.03
CA PRO A 55 4.20 -15.84 8.60
C PRO A 55 4.54 -17.07 7.76
N GLU A 56 3.98 -18.23 8.10
CA GLU A 56 4.25 -19.51 7.46
C GLU A 56 3.70 -19.57 6.03
N ASP A 57 2.57 -18.90 5.78
CA ASP A 57 1.87 -18.93 4.50
C ASP A 57 2.21 -17.74 3.59
N ALA A 58 2.74 -16.66 4.14
CA ALA A 58 2.86 -15.39 3.45
C ALA A 58 3.63 -15.52 2.12
N LEU A 59 4.83 -16.12 2.14
CA LEU A 59 5.65 -16.25 0.92
C LEU A 59 4.98 -17.14 -0.14
N ARG A 60 4.31 -18.22 0.27
CA ARG A 60 3.54 -19.09 -0.64
C ARG A 60 2.42 -18.30 -1.34
N LYS A 61 1.67 -17.51 -0.57
CA LYS A 61 0.58 -16.66 -1.11
C LYS A 61 1.13 -15.56 -2.03
N LEU A 62 2.23 -14.91 -1.66
CA LEU A 62 2.90 -13.93 -2.51
C LEU A 62 3.34 -14.55 -3.85
N THR A 63 3.87 -15.77 -3.83
CA THR A 63 4.26 -16.48 -5.06
C THR A 63 3.06 -16.71 -5.99
N GLN A 64 1.91 -17.12 -5.45
CA GLN A 64 0.70 -17.28 -6.26
C GLN A 64 0.13 -15.95 -6.77
N LEU A 65 0.17 -14.90 -5.95
CA LEU A 65 -0.27 -13.56 -6.34
C LEU A 65 0.59 -12.95 -7.47
N ASN A 66 1.84 -13.36 -7.62
CA ASN A 66 2.75 -12.85 -8.65
C ASN A 66 2.23 -13.11 -10.09
N GLU A 67 1.41 -14.13 -10.29
CA GLU A 67 0.80 -14.43 -11.60
C GLU A 67 -0.07 -13.28 -12.13
N PHE A 68 -0.55 -12.41 -11.24
CA PHE A 68 -1.45 -11.30 -11.60
C PHE A 68 -0.72 -10.00 -11.93
N GLN A 69 0.61 -10.00 -12.02
CA GLN A 69 1.40 -8.80 -12.34
C GLN A 69 0.99 -7.60 -11.47
N LEU A 70 0.98 -7.82 -10.16
CA LEU A 70 0.64 -6.78 -9.17
C LEU A 70 1.80 -5.77 -9.06
N HIS A 71 1.45 -4.49 -8.89
CA HIS A 71 2.43 -3.46 -8.59
C HIS A 71 3.03 -3.67 -7.19
N SER A 72 2.18 -3.94 -6.21
CA SER A 72 2.60 -4.12 -4.83
C SER A 72 1.52 -4.79 -3.98
N ILE A 73 1.94 -5.35 -2.86
CA ILE A 73 1.06 -5.73 -1.75
C ILE A 73 1.31 -4.84 -0.54
N GLU A 74 0.23 -4.38 0.07
CA GLU A 74 0.21 -3.61 1.30
C GLU A 74 0.09 -4.56 2.48
N GLN A 75 0.99 -4.44 3.48
CA GLN A 75 1.00 -5.10 4.78
C GLN A 75 0.59 -6.59 4.73
N PRO A 76 1.41 -7.49 4.19
CA PRO A 76 1.05 -8.90 4.06
C PRO A 76 0.86 -9.60 5.40
N VAL A 77 1.72 -9.36 6.39
CA VAL A 77 1.64 -9.90 7.75
C VAL A 77 1.38 -8.80 8.77
N ARG A 78 0.90 -9.17 9.96
CA ARG A 78 0.60 -8.21 11.03
C ARG A 78 1.81 -7.37 11.41
N ALA A 79 1.57 -6.11 11.70
CA ALA A 79 2.58 -5.17 12.20
C ALA A 79 3.26 -5.69 13.48
N GLY A 80 4.53 -5.30 13.68
CA GLY A 80 5.36 -5.73 14.81
C GLY A 80 6.19 -6.99 14.56
N GLN A 81 6.06 -7.64 13.40
CA GLN A 81 6.81 -8.83 13.02
C GLN A 81 7.98 -8.47 12.07
N TRP A 82 8.88 -7.61 12.53
CA TRP A 82 9.90 -7.00 11.67
C TRP A 82 10.83 -8.00 10.98
N GLU A 83 11.26 -9.07 11.66
CA GLU A 83 12.15 -10.07 11.05
C GLU A 83 11.41 -10.86 9.95
N VAL A 84 10.14 -11.20 10.15
CA VAL A 84 9.32 -11.84 9.13
C VAL A 84 9.13 -10.90 7.93
N MET A 85 8.76 -9.64 8.19
CA MET A 85 8.54 -8.64 7.14
C MET A 85 9.83 -8.35 6.35
N LYS A 86 10.98 -8.29 7.02
CA LYS A 86 12.31 -8.17 6.41
C LYS A 86 12.59 -9.32 5.43
N GLU A 87 12.35 -10.57 5.87
CA GLU A 87 12.52 -11.74 5.03
C GLU A 87 11.59 -11.68 3.81
N LEU A 88 10.33 -11.33 4.02
CA LEU A 88 9.36 -11.17 2.94
C LEU A 88 9.78 -10.05 1.97
N CYS A 89 10.24 -8.90 2.44
CA CYS A 89 10.71 -7.81 1.58
C CYS A 89 11.94 -8.21 0.74
N ALA A 90 12.78 -9.12 1.28
CA ALA A 90 13.96 -9.63 0.57
C ALA A 90 13.64 -10.74 -0.45
N THR A 91 12.57 -11.52 -0.24
CA THR A 91 12.28 -12.74 -1.01
C THR A 91 11.00 -12.67 -1.85
N SER A 92 10.14 -11.70 -1.60
CA SER A 92 8.88 -11.52 -2.35
C SER A 92 9.16 -11.34 -3.84
N PRO A 93 8.38 -11.99 -4.72
CA PRO A 93 8.54 -11.85 -6.17
C PRO A 93 8.04 -10.49 -6.72
N PHE A 94 7.37 -9.68 -5.91
CA PHE A 94 6.93 -8.33 -6.25
C PHE A 94 6.93 -7.42 -5.00
N PRO A 95 6.90 -6.09 -5.18
CA PRO A 95 7.13 -5.12 -4.10
C PRO A 95 6.14 -5.21 -2.94
N ILE A 96 6.64 -4.99 -1.72
CA ILE A 96 5.86 -4.85 -0.48
C ILE A 96 5.82 -3.38 -0.06
N ALA A 97 4.65 -2.93 0.38
CA ALA A 97 4.41 -1.62 0.97
C ALA A 97 3.99 -1.75 2.44
N LEU A 98 4.62 -0.98 3.32
CA LEU A 98 4.25 -0.94 4.74
C LEU A 98 3.17 0.11 4.98
N ASP A 99 2.14 -0.22 5.73
CA ASP A 99 1.08 0.67 6.21
C ASP A 99 0.99 0.63 7.75
N GLU A 100 0.36 -0.40 8.31
CA GLU A 100 0.14 -0.50 9.75
C GLU A 100 1.44 -0.56 10.55
N GLU A 101 2.55 -0.94 9.95
CA GLU A 101 3.86 -0.97 10.58
C GLU A 101 4.34 0.42 11.01
N LEU A 102 3.90 1.48 10.31
CA LEU A 102 4.31 2.85 10.58
C LEU A 102 3.47 3.53 11.67
N ILE A 103 2.27 2.99 11.97
CA ILE A 103 1.33 3.60 12.89
C ILE A 103 1.92 3.62 14.31
N GLY A 104 1.94 4.82 14.93
CA GLY A 104 2.46 5.00 16.28
C GLY A 104 3.98 5.10 16.37
N VAL A 105 4.72 5.00 15.26
CA VAL A 105 6.17 5.19 15.21
C VAL A 105 6.45 6.68 14.99
N ASN A 106 6.64 7.42 16.07
CA ASN A 106 6.80 8.87 16.03
C ASN A 106 8.27 9.33 16.17
N GLU A 107 9.09 8.58 16.93
CA GLU A 107 10.49 8.92 17.17
C GLU A 107 11.33 8.68 15.92
N THR A 108 12.18 9.67 15.56
CA THR A 108 13.04 9.62 14.36
C THR A 108 13.94 8.39 14.34
N GLU A 109 14.57 8.08 15.45
CA GLU A 109 15.47 6.92 15.58
C GLU A 109 14.70 5.61 15.35
N ARG A 110 13.46 5.54 15.80
CA ARG A 110 12.61 4.36 15.60
C ARG A 110 12.18 4.22 14.15
N LYS A 111 11.88 5.32 13.46
CA LYS A 111 11.60 5.33 12.01
C LYS A 111 12.80 4.84 11.22
N ILE A 112 13.99 5.35 11.54
CA ILE A 112 15.25 4.92 10.93
C ILE A 112 15.45 3.41 11.14
N GLN A 113 15.35 2.94 12.39
CA GLN A 113 15.51 1.54 12.72
C GLN A 113 14.54 0.64 11.96
N LEU A 114 13.27 1.04 11.84
CA LEU A 114 12.25 0.30 11.10
C LEU A 114 12.63 0.15 9.62
N LEU A 115 12.94 1.28 8.96
CA LEU A 115 13.27 1.27 7.54
C LEU A 115 14.56 0.50 7.26
N ASP A 116 15.59 0.63 8.11
CA ASP A 116 16.87 -0.06 7.95
C ASP A 116 16.76 -1.56 8.22
N THR A 117 15.86 -1.96 9.13
CA THR A 117 15.63 -3.37 9.45
C THR A 117 14.82 -4.07 8.36
N ILE A 118 13.64 -3.52 8.00
CA ILE A 118 12.68 -4.18 7.11
C ILE A 118 13.08 -4.01 5.65
N ARG A 119 13.57 -2.82 5.26
CA ARG A 119 13.92 -2.45 3.88
C ARG A 119 12.80 -2.70 2.89
N PRO A 120 11.61 -2.13 3.10
CA PRO A 120 10.48 -2.30 2.19
C PRO A 120 10.75 -1.58 0.86
N GLN A 121 10.02 -1.94 -0.19
CA GLN A 121 10.07 -1.22 -1.46
C GLN A 121 9.25 0.07 -1.41
N TYR A 122 8.19 0.07 -0.61
CA TYR A 122 7.31 1.24 -0.45
C TYR A 122 6.84 1.43 0.99
N ILE A 123 6.46 2.67 1.31
CA ILE A 123 5.71 3.01 2.52
C ILE A 123 4.44 3.77 2.14
N ILE A 124 3.40 3.61 2.95
CA ILE A 124 2.10 4.26 2.77
C ILE A 124 1.90 5.28 3.89
N LEU A 125 1.61 6.51 3.50
CA LEU A 125 1.53 7.61 4.45
C LEU A 125 0.08 8.07 4.63
N LYS A 126 -0.38 8.03 5.88
CA LYS A 126 -1.66 8.56 6.34
C LYS A 126 -1.38 9.70 7.31
N PRO A 127 -1.37 10.97 6.87
CA PRO A 127 -0.93 12.08 7.72
C PRO A 127 -1.58 12.11 9.10
N SER A 128 -2.86 11.79 9.20
CA SER A 128 -3.59 11.75 10.48
C SER A 128 -3.06 10.70 11.48
N LEU A 129 -2.28 9.71 11.02
CA LEU A 129 -1.74 8.62 11.84
C LEU A 129 -0.22 8.71 12.01
N HIS A 130 0.46 9.59 11.27
CA HIS A 130 1.92 9.66 11.19
C HIS A 130 2.48 11.01 11.68
N GLY A 131 1.82 11.67 12.64
CA GLY A 131 2.27 12.95 13.17
C GLY A 131 1.97 14.15 12.25
N GLY A 132 0.87 14.07 11.52
CA GLY A 132 0.43 15.12 10.60
C GLY A 132 1.29 15.23 9.35
N ILE A 133 1.20 16.38 8.71
CA ILE A 133 2.00 16.72 7.52
C ILE A 133 3.50 16.70 7.84
N GLN A 134 3.89 17.20 9.02
CA GLN A 134 5.29 17.26 9.42
C GLN A 134 5.89 15.87 9.60
N GLY A 135 5.22 14.99 10.35
CA GLY A 135 5.68 13.62 10.54
C GLY A 135 5.71 12.82 9.22
N SER A 136 4.74 13.07 8.33
CA SER A 136 4.75 12.47 7.00
C SER A 136 5.91 12.96 6.12
N LYS A 137 6.27 14.24 6.20
CA LYS A 137 7.45 14.78 5.50
C LYS A 137 8.74 14.13 5.99
N GLU A 138 8.88 13.92 7.29
CA GLU A 138 10.01 13.22 7.86
C GLU A 138 10.11 11.77 7.32
N TRP A 139 9.00 11.03 7.32
CA TRP A 139 8.95 9.70 6.70
C TRP A 139 9.38 9.72 5.23
N ILE A 140 8.93 10.71 4.45
CA ILE A 140 9.32 10.88 3.04
C ILE A 140 10.82 11.06 2.90
N THR A 141 11.42 11.96 3.70
CA THR A 141 12.86 12.20 3.67
C THR A 141 13.65 10.93 3.98
N LEU A 142 13.32 10.26 5.08
CA LEU A 142 13.99 9.03 5.51
C LEU A 142 13.85 7.88 4.48
N ALA A 143 12.68 7.77 3.84
CA ALA A 143 12.43 6.79 2.79
C ALA A 143 13.24 7.09 1.53
N GLN A 144 13.27 8.35 1.08
CA GLN A 144 14.00 8.77 -0.11
C GLN A 144 15.52 8.56 0.03
N GLU A 145 16.09 8.84 1.22
CA GLU A 145 17.50 8.58 1.52
C GLU A 145 17.88 7.10 1.37
N ARG A 146 16.88 6.19 1.46
CA ARG A 146 17.03 4.74 1.37
C ARG A 146 16.57 4.15 0.04
N GLY A 147 16.15 4.99 -0.90
CA GLY A 147 15.59 4.54 -2.19
C GLY A 147 14.20 3.88 -2.06
N ILE A 148 13.52 4.10 -0.94
CA ILE A 148 12.17 3.56 -0.67
C ILE A 148 11.14 4.51 -1.27
N GLY A 149 10.23 3.97 -2.10
CA GLY A 149 9.12 4.73 -2.66
C GLY A 149 8.01 4.99 -1.62
N TYR A 150 7.11 5.92 -1.95
CA TYR A 150 5.96 6.20 -1.08
C TYR A 150 4.75 6.66 -1.87
N TRP A 151 3.58 6.50 -1.27
CA TRP A 151 2.37 7.23 -1.67
C TRP A 151 1.58 7.66 -0.46
N VAL A 152 0.76 8.70 -0.67
CA VAL A 152 -0.12 9.24 0.36
C VAL A 152 -1.52 8.65 0.18
N THR A 153 -2.13 8.29 1.28
CA THR A 153 -3.54 7.91 1.35
C THR A 153 -4.21 8.62 2.52
N SER A 154 -5.52 8.57 2.58
CA SER A 154 -6.27 9.03 3.74
C SER A 154 -6.54 7.87 4.71
N ALA A 155 -6.68 8.18 5.99
CA ALA A 155 -7.41 7.35 6.92
C ALA A 155 -8.93 7.55 6.68
N LEU A 156 -9.79 7.37 7.68
CA LEU A 156 -11.20 7.75 7.61
C LEU A 156 -11.33 9.25 7.92
N GLU A 157 -11.13 10.06 6.90
CA GLU A 157 -11.10 11.52 7.04
C GLU A 157 -12.47 12.15 6.80
N SER A 158 -12.73 13.26 7.49
CA SER A 158 -13.76 14.20 7.05
C SER A 158 -13.37 14.86 5.72
N ASN A 159 -14.35 15.45 5.02
CA ASN A 159 -14.07 16.19 3.78
C ASN A 159 -13.05 17.33 3.98
N ILE A 160 -13.02 17.94 5.17
CA ILE A 160 -12.05 18.99 5.52
C ILE A 160 -10.64 18.40 5.61
N GLY A 161 -10.48 17.30 6.34
CA GLY A 161 -9.19 16.62 6.48
C GLY A 161 -8.68 16.07 5.14
N LEU A 162 -9.56 15.44 4.38
CA LEU A 162 -9.23 14.91 3.05
C LEU A 162 -8.77 16.03 2.10
N ASN A 163 -9.47 17.19 2.11
CA ASN A 163 -9.08 18.33 1.29
C ASN A 163 -7.69 18.87 1.68
N ALA A 164 -7.40 18.98 2.97
CA ALA A 164 -6.07 19.41 3.44
C ALA A 164 -4.97 18.43 3.00
N ILE A 165 -5.20 17.13 3.10
CA ILE A 165 -4.27 16.09 2.66
C ILE A 165 -4.08 16.17 1.14
N ALA A 166 -5.14 16.34 0.37
CA ALA A 166 -5.08 16.44 -1.09
C ALA A 166 -4.27 17.64 -1.55
N GLN A 167 -4.49 18.82 -0.95
CA GLN A 167 -3.71 20.03 -1.25
C GLN A 167 -2.23 19.84 -0.92
N TRP A 168 -1.94 19.30 0.27
CA TRP A 168 -0.56 19.01 0.63
C TRP A 168 0.07 17.98 -0.33
N CYS A 169 -0.62 16.91 -0.65
CA CYS A 169 -0.15 15.89 -1.58
C CYS A 169 0.19 16.49 -2.95
N ALA A 170 -0.62 17.43 -3.46
CA ALA A 170 -0.33 18.14 -4.71
C ALA A 170 1.01 18.91 -4.66
N THR A 171 1.42 19.41 -3.50
CA THR A 171 2.71 20.12 -3.35
C THR A 171 3.92 19.18 -3.45
N LEU A 172 3.73 17.87 -3.23
CA LEU A 172 4.78 16.86 -3.33
C LEU A 172 5.11 16.45 -4.77
N GLN A 173 4.26 16.83 -5.75
CA GLN A 173 4.38 16.41 -7.14
C GLN A 173 4.58 14.89 -7.29
N PRO A 174 3.70 14.06 -6.73
CA PRO A 174 3.89 12.62 -6.65
C PRO A 174 3.93 11.99 -8.04
N LYS A 175 4.90 11.08 -8.25
CA LYS A 175 5.05 10.35 -9.53
C LYS A 175 4.11 9.15 -9.64
N MET A 176 3.60 8.65 -8.51
CA MET A 176 2.72 7.49 -8.43
C MET A 176 1.28 7.88 -8.11
N PRO A 177 0.29 7.07 -8.46
CA PRO A 177 -1.08 7.24 -8.03
C PRO A 177 -1.20 7.27 -6.50
N GLN A 178 -1.99 8.22 -5.99
CA GLN A 178 -2.24 8.43 -4.57
C GLN A 178 -3.62 7.89 -4.18
N GLY A 179 -3.82 7.52 -2.91
CA GLY A 179 -5.05 6.88 -2.43
C GLY A 179 -5.99 7.82 -1.69
N LEU A 180 -6.41 8.93 -2.31
CA LEU A 180 -7.20 9.99 -1.65
C LEU A 180 -8.72 9.90 -1.89
N GLY A 181 -9.22 8.83 -2.50
CA GLY A 181 -10.62 8.70 -2.91
C GLY A 181 -11.57 8.03 -1.90
N THR A 182 -11.15 7.79 -0.67
CA THR A 182 -11.90 6.96 0.29
C THR A 182 -12.99 7.70 1.09
N GLY A 183 -13.17 8.98 0.87
CA GLY A 183 -14.16 9.80 1.57
C GLY A 183 -15.54 9.90 0.91
N MET A 184 -15.80 9.13 -0.12
CA MET A 184 -17.09 9.08 -0.80
C MET A 184 -17.88 7.83 -0.35
N LEU A 185 -18.23 7.81 0.91
CA LEU A 185 -19.21 6.86 1.47
C LEU A 185 -20.52 7.57 1.68
#